data_0938b995214eb75508876e9233dec528
#
_entry.id   0938b995214eb75508876e9233dec528
#
_cell.length_a   1.000
_cell.length_b   1.000
_cell.length_c   1.000
_cell.angle_alpha   90.00
_cell.angle_beta   90.00
_cell.angle_gamma   90.00
#
_symmetry.space_group_name_H-M   'P 1'
#
loop_
_entity.id
_entity.type
_entity.pdbx_description
1 polymer ?
#
loop_
_entity_poly.entity_id
_entity_poly.type
_entity_poly.pdbx_seq_one_letter_code
_entity_poly.pdbx_strand_id
1 'polypeptide(L)'
;EAYFKTHSDSLNLVCPPIVMEGGERTKNSYFHVSEVQSHVDRYHIDRHAYLICVGGGALLDMVGLAASTAHRGIRHVRVPTTTLSQDDSGVGVKNGINAFGKKNFIGTFAPPFAVINDFQLLSTLPARDKRNGFVEAVKVACIRDENFFGQIEEDADALAHFEAAAMQRLIYRCAELHMNHIASSGDPFEMGSARPLDFGHWAAHKLEQISEYRLRHGEAVAIGIALDCIYARDMEFLSATDCDRIIRLLARLGFNLWSNDLLHTDTDGKLVVIEGLEEFREHLGGCLTITLLKSIGQGFEVNEMNLPKVL
;
A
#
# COMPACT_ATOMS: atom_id res chain seq x y z
N GLU A 1 0.92 21.88 17.30
CA GLU A 1 1.56 22.82 18.25
C GLU A 1 0.89 22.76 19.64
N ALA A 2 -0.47 22.87 19.74
CA ALA A 2 -1.17 22.87 21.02
C ALA A 2 -0.82 21.64 21.88
N TYR A 3 -0.83 20.45 21.30
CA TYR A 3 -0.47 19.20 21.98
C TYR A 3 0.94 19.27 22.61
N PHE A 4 1.93 19.74 21.86
CA PHE A 4 3.30 19.88 22.35
C PHE A 4 3.43 20.94 23.48
N LYS A 5 2.63 22.01 23.42
CA LYS A 5 2.58 23.01 24.50
C LYS A 5 2.01 22.41 25.78
N THR A 6 0.93 21.63 25.65
CA THR A 6 0.30 20.96 26.81
C THR A 6 1.21 19.92 27.47
N HIS A 7 2.09 19.28 26.67
CA HIS A 7 2.99 18.22 27.14
C HIS A 7 4.47 18.63 27.13
N SER A 8 4.76 19.93 27.28
CA SER A 8 6.13 20.49 27.22
C SER A 8 7.09 19.92 28.26
N ASP A 9 6.58 19.38 29.36
CA ASP A 9 7.40 18.72 30.38
C ASP A 9 8.00 17.38 29.92
N SER A 10 7.40 16.75 28.90
CA SER A 10 7.79 15.44 28.39
C SER A 10 8.22 15.46 26.92
N LEU A 11 7.77 16.46 26.16
CA LEU A 11 7.99 16.56 24.73
C LEU A 11 8.60 17.92 24.37
N ASN A 12 9.79 17.91 23.80
CA ASN A 12 10.45 19.12 23.30
C ASN A 12 10.30 19.20 21.77
N LEU A 13 9.55 20.19 21.29
CA LEU A 13 9.45 20.49 19.87
C LEU A 13 10.62 21.38 19.43
N VAL A 14 11.63 20.79 18.79
CA VAL A 14 12.88 21.45 18.43
C VAL A 14 12.70 22.49 17.32
N CYS A 15 11.74 22.26 16.40
CA CYS A 15 11.43 23.20 15.33
C CYS A 15 9.91 23.30 15.12
N PRO A 16 9.41 24.39 14.50
CA PRO A 16 8.00 24.46 14.11
C PRO A 16 7.60 23.32 13.19
N PRO A 17 6.33 22.84 13.24
CA PRO A 17 5.85 21.85 12.30
C PRO A 17 6.01 22.33 10.86
N ILE A 18 6.52 21.44 10.01
CA ILE A 18 6.70 21.68 8.57
C ILE A 18 5.45 21.13 7.88
N VAL A 19 4.76 21.96 7.10
CA VAL A 19 3.62 21.56 6.30
C VAL A 19 4.10 21.24 4.90
N MET A 20 3.85 19.99 4.47
CA MET A 20 4.26 19.50 3.16
C MET A 20 3.02 19.14 2.32
N GLU A 21 3.19 19.10 1.00
CA GLU A 21 2.16 18.64 0.09
C GLU A 21 1.81 17.18 0.38
N GLY A 22 0.50 16.85 0.37
CA GLY A 22 0.02 15.48 0.50
C GLY A 22 -0.21 14.80 -0.85
N GLY A 23 -0.48 13.49 -0.81
CA GLY A 23 -0.73 12.66 -1.97
C GLY A 23 0.54 12.19 -2.68
N GLU A 24 0.38 11.42 -3.77
CA GLU A 24 1.50 10.74 -4.45
C GLU A 24 2.55 11.72 -5.03
N ARG A 25 2.14 12.96 -5.32
CA ARG A 25 3.04 14.00 -5.83
C ARG A 25 4.23 14.28 -4.92
N THR A 26 4.06 14.13 -3.60
CA THR A 26 5.17 14.33 -2.64
C THR A 26 6.33 13.38 -2.88
N LYS A 27 6.08 12.22 -3.54
CA LYS A 27 7.11 11.23 -3.89
C LYS A 27 7.82 11.50 -5.23
N ASN A 28 7.35 12.46 -6.04
CA ASN A 28 7.86 12.66 -7.40
C ASN A 28 9.13 13.54 -7.47
N SER A 29 9.68 13.94 -6.33
CA SER A 29 10.88 14.75 -6.30
C SER A 29 11.75 14.46 -5.09
N TYR A 30 13.05 14.28 -5.34
CA TYR A 30 14.06 14.20 -4.27
C TYR A 30 14.17 15.52 -3.49
N PHE A 31 13.67 16.61 -4.03
CA PHE A 31 13.66 17.92 -3.37
C PHE A 31 13.00 17.83 -1.98
N HIS A 32 11.88 17.15 -1.85
CA HIS A 32 11.19 17.02 -0.55
C HIS A 32 12.01 16.21 0.47
N VAL A 33 12.74 15.19 0.03
CA VAL A 33 13.68 14.44 0.89
C VAL A 33 14.78 15.38 1.39
N SER A 34 15.40 16.14 0.48
CA SER A 34 16.47 17.07 0.84
C SER A 34 15.95 18.25 1.68
N GLU A 35 14.70 18.67 1.51
CA GLU A 35 14.06 19.69 2.33
C GLU A 35 13.96 19.21 3.79
N VAL A 36 13.45 17.99 4.04
CA VAL A 36 13.43 17.41 5.38
C VAL A 36 14.84 17.31 5.96
N GLN A 37 15.82 16.84 5.16
CA GLN A 37 17.21 16.74 5.60
C GLN A 37 17.85 18.10 5.90
N SER A 38 17.49 19.14 5.16
CA SER A 38 17.96 20.52 5.43
C SER A 38 17.47 21.05 6.78
N HIS A 39 16.25 20.65 7.19
CA HIS A 39 15.76 20.96 8.53
C HIS A 39 16.50 20.17 9.61
N VAL A 40 16.87 18.91 9.35
CA VAL A 40 17.70 18.11 10.26
C VAL A 40 19.05 18.84 10.50
N ASP A 41 19.70 19.30 9.45
CA ASP A 41 20.96 20.04 9.54
C ASP A 41 20.76 21.41 10.26
N ARG A 42 19.81 22.18 9.79
CA ARG A 42 19.53 23.55 10.30
C ARG A 42 19.24 23.61 11.79
N TYR A 43 18.50 22.60 12.31
CA TYR A 43 18.11 22.54 13.72
C TYR A 43 18.99 21.61 14.55
N HIS A 44 20.12 21.16 13.99
CA HIS A 44 21.09 20.27 14.65
C HIS A 44 20.44 19.02 15.27
N ILE A 45 19.49 18.42 14.51
CA ILE A 45 18.78 17.20 14.93
C ILE A 45 19.75 16.03 14.89
N ASP A 46 19.95 15.38 16.03
CA ASP A 46 20.83 14.21 16.14
C ASP A 46 20.10 12.88 15.95
N ARG A 47 20.85 11.76 16.00
CA ARG A 47 20.29 10.40 15.84
C ARG A 47 19.38 9.95 16.97
N HIS A 48 19.39 10.61 18.13
CA HIS A 48 18.56 10.27 19.29
C HIS A 48 17.25 11.05 19.31
N ALA A 49 17.14 12.08 18.49
CA ALA A 49 15.91 12.82 18.29
C ALA A 49 14.87 11.96 17.52
N TYR A 50 13.64 12.45 17.50
CA TYR A 50 12.53 11.82 16.79
C TYR A 50 12.05 12.71 15.66
N LEU A 51 11.90 12.13 14.48
CA LEU A 51 11.22 12.75 13.35
C LEU A 51 9.79 12.21 13.32
N ILE A 52 8.81 13.06 13.67
CA ILE A 52 7.40 12.66 13.71
C ILE A 52 6.75 13.07 12.40
N CYS A 53 6.20 12.12 11.66
CA CYS A 53 5.47 12.36 10.43
C CYS A 53 3.98 12.04 10.61
N VAL A 54 3.11 13.02 10.34
CA VAL A 54 1.65 12.88 10.39
C VAL A 54 1.10 13.02 8.98
N GLY A 55 0.60 11.93 8.38
CA GLY A 55 0.11 11.98 7.01
C GLY A 55 -0.27 10.63 6.40
N GLY A 56 -0.59 10.64 5.13
CA GLY A 56 -0.84 9.41 4.35
C GLY A 56 0.45 8.72 3.91
N GLY A 57 0.33 7.51 3.37
CA GLY A 57 1.44 6.62 3.03
C GLY A 57 2.55 7.27 2.20
N ALA A 58 2.21 8.06 1.17
CA ALA A 58 3.20 8.72 0.33
C ALA A 58 4.11 9.69 1.12
N LEU A 59 3.52 10.45 2.03
CA LEU A 59 4.29 11.35 2.90
C LEU A 59 5.14 10.56 3.91
N LEU A 60 4.58 9.49 4.48
CA LEU A 60 5.31 8.62 5.41
C LEU A 60 6.52 7.96 4.76
N ASP A 61 6.38 7.49 3.51
CA ASP A 61 7.46 6.88 2.73
C ASP A 61 8.59 7.88 2.41
N MET A 62 8.23 9.08 1.94
CA MET A 62 9.20 10.11 1.58
C MET A 62 9.95 10.61 2.82
N VAL A 63 9.24 10.90 3.91
CA VAL A 63 9.85 11.32 5.18
C VAL A 63 10.66 10.19 5.81
N GLY A 64 10.20 8.94 5.68
CA GLY A 64 10.94 7.75 6.11
C GLY A 64 12.27 7.58 5.36
N LEU A 65 12.30 7.87 4.05
CA LEU A 65 13.54 7.88 3.28
C LEU A 65 14.48 9.00 3.79
N ALA A 66 13.96 10.19 4.03
CA ALA A 66 14.75 11.28 4.58
C ALA A 66 15.34 10.92 5.96
N ALA A 67 14.54 10.35 6.85
CA ALA A 67 14.94 9.93 8.18
C ALA A 67 15.99 8.80 8.14
N SER A 68 15.79 7.79 7.29
CA SER A 68 16.69 6.62 7.19
C SER A 68 18.05 6.95 6.60
N THR A 69 18.15 8.02 5.80
CA THR A 69 19.39 8.44 5.13
C THR A 69 20.11 9.58 5.83
N ALA A 70 19.42 10.41 6.63
CA ALA A 70 20.05 11.42 7.47
C ALA A 70 20.80 10.75 8.64
N HIS A 71 22.07 11.11 8.85
CA HIS A 71 22.94 10.53 9.90
C HIS A 71 22.97 8.98 9.93
N ARG A 72 22.67 8.30 8.83
CA ARG A 72 22.49 6.83 8.75
C ARG A 72 21.34 6.30 9.58
N GLY A 73 20.33 7.13 9.81
CA GLY A 73 19.10 6.82 10.51
C GLY A 73 18.80 7.72 11.71
N ILE A 74 17.66 8.42 11.62
CA ILE A 74 17.03 9.14 12.73
C ILE A 74 15.77 8.35 13.09
N ARG A 75 15.37 8.35 14.37
CA ARG A 75 14.16 7.66 14.82
C ARG A 75 12.93 8.26 14.16
N HIS A 76 12.25 7.46 13.33
CA HIS A 76 11.04 7.88 12.62
C HIS A 76 9.79 7.38 13.34
N VAL A 77 8.93 8.30 13.81
CA VAL A 77 7.61 8.00 14.36
C VAL A 77 6.58 8.33 13.30
N ARG A 78 5.79 7.34 12.91
CA ARG A 78 4.72 7.49 11.93
C ARG A 78 3.38 7.66 12.62
N VAL A 79 2.58 8.62 12.17
CA VAL A 79 1.18 8.83 12.56
C VAL A 79 0.34 8.79 11.29
N PRO A 80 -0.07 7.61 10.84
CA PRO A 80 -0.84 7.41 9.61
C PRO A 80 -2.22 8.08 9.70
N THR A 81 -2.62 8.78 8.63
CA THR A 81 -3.90 9.51 8.57
C THR A 81 -4.86 9.03 7.49
N THR A 82 -4.53 7.96 6.78
CA THR A 82 -5.41 7.33 5.80
C THR A 82 -5.63 5.87 6.16
N THR A 83 -6.75 5.28 5.73
CA THR A 83 -7.03 3.86 5.95
C THR A 83 -5.89 3.01 5.42
N LEU A 84 -5.49 3.25 4.15
CA LEU A 84 -4.38 2.56 3.49
C LEU A 84 -3.05 2.63 4.27
N SER A 85 -2.77 3.76 4.92
CA SER A 85 -1.54 3.88 5.70
C SER A 85 -1.65 3.30 7.10
N GLN A 86 -2.86 3.18 7.65
CA GLN A 86 -3.06 2.54 8.96
C GLN A 86 -3.06 1.02 8.89
N ASP A 87 -3.51 0.44 7.78
CA ASP A 87 -3.65 -1.01 7.62
C ASP A 87 -2.47 -1.68 6.88
N ASP A 88 -1.72 -0.92 6.05
CA ASP A 88 -0.65 -1.47 5.21
C ASP A 88 0.62 -0.59 5.25
N SER A 89 0.68 0.47 4.43
CA SER A 89 1.93 1.17 4.11
C SER A 89 2.60 1.84 5.31
N GLY A 90 1.84 2.33 6.28
CA GLY A 90 2.38 2.99 7.47
C GLY A 90 2.99 2.02 8.48
N VAL A 91 2.52 0.77 8.53
CA VAL A 91 3.03 -0.27 9.44
C VAL A 91 4.19 -1.05 8.87
N GLY A 92 4.41 -0.95 7.54
CA GLY A 92 5.50 -1.61 6.84
C GLY A 92 6.89 -1.00 7.10
N VAL A 93 7.91 -1.60 6.48
CA VAL A 93 9.31 -1.18 6.61
C VAL A 93 9.85 -0.44 5.38
N LYS A 94 9.01 -0.29 4.36
CA LYS A 94 9.37 0.35 3.09
C LYS A 94 9.37 1.87 3.24
N ASN A 95 10.34 2.54 2.60
CA ASN A 95 10.42 3.99 2.47
C ASN A 95 10.92 4.30 1.07
N GLY A 96 10.42 5.35 0.43
CA GLY A 96 10.91 5.63 -0.91
C GLY A 96 10.19 6.78 -1.62
N ILE A 97 10.75 7.09 -2.78
CA ILE A 97 10.24 8.08 -3.72
C ILE A 97 10.26 7.54 -5.15
N ASN A 98 9.47 8.18 -6.00
CA ASN A 98 9.42 7.88 -7.42
C ASN A 98 10.59 8.55 -8.15
N ALA A 99 11.16 7.91 -9.16
CA ALA A 99 12.19 8.47 -10.00
C ALA A 99 12.20 7.80 -11.38
N PHE A 100 12.68 8.50 -12.40
CA PHE A 100 12.81 7.98 -13.76
C PHE A 100 11.51 7.40 -14.36
N GLY A 101 10.36 7.97 -13.98
CA GLY A 101 9.04 7.47 -14.38
C GLY A 101 8.60 6.18 -13.68
N LYS A 102 9.41 5.63 -12.76
CA LYS A 102 9.11 4.40 -12.02
C LYS A 102 8.68 4.74 -10.58
N LYS A 103 7.66 4.02 -10.09
CA LYS A 103 7.15 4.14 -8.71
C LYS A 103 8.14 3.50 -7.73
N ASN A 104 8.36 4.16 -6.57
CA ASN A 104 9.21 3.65 -5.47
C ASN A 104 10.64 3.24 -5.89
N PHE A 105 11.21 3.89 -6.91
CA PHE A 105 12.50 3.51 -7.48
C PHE A 105 13.69 3.79 -6.56
N ILE A 106 13.66 4.88 -5.80
CA ILE A 106 14.68 5.20 -4.80
C ILE A 106 14.08 4.95 -3.43
N GLY A 107 14.67 4.03 -2.66
CA GLY A 107 14.10 3.68 -1.37
C GLY A 107 15.07 2.96 -0.44
N THR A 108 14.58 2.74 0.77
CA THR A 108 15.25 1.97 1.83
C THR A 108 14.25 1.06 2.52
N PHE A 109 14.75 -0.06 3.03
CA PHE A 109 14.04 -0.83 4.04
C PHE A 109 14.54 -0.39 5.42
N ALA A 110 13.71 0.37 6.14
CA ALA A 110 14.04 0.84 7.47
C ALA A 110 12.77 0.85 8.33
N PRO A 111 12.69 0.01 9.37
CA PRO A 111 11.54 -0.04 10.25
C PRO A 111 11.38 1.31 10.96
N PRO A 112 10.14 1.82 11.11
CA PRO A 112 9.88 2.98 11.93
C PRO A 112 10.20 2.66 13.40
N PHE A 113 10.57 3.69 14.17
CA PHE A 113 10.74 3.55 15.62
C PHE A 113 9.41 3.23 16.32
N ALA A 114 8.32 3.86 15.86
CA ALA A 114 6.96 3.61 16.31
C ALA A 114 5.95 3.98 15.23
N VAL A 115 4.80 3.32 15.26
CA VAL A 115 3.61 3.68 14.48
C VAL A 115 2.46 3.92 15.45
N ILE A 116 1.78 5.05 15.31
CA ILE A 116 0.65 5.45 16.15
C ILE A 116 -0.59 5.55 15.26
N ASN A 117 -1.42 4.52 15.27
CA ASN A 117 -2.70 4.50 14.57
C ASN A 117 -3.79 5.13 15.44
N ASP A 118 -4.11 6.40 15.17
CA ASP A 118 -5.27 7.07 15.76
C ASP A 118 -6.43 7.05 14.75
N PHE A 119 -7.46 6.26 15.03
CA PHE A 119 -8.63 6.14 14.16
C PHE A 119 -9.44 7.44 14.04
N GLN A 120 -9.30 8.38 14.97
CA GLN A 120 -9.96 9.69 14.87
C GLN A 120 -9.45 10.49 13.67
N LEU A 121 -8.20 10.29 13.26
CA LEU A 121 -7.62 10.95 12.08
C LEU A 121 -8.32 10.57 10.77
N LEU A 122 -9.03 9.42 10.75
CA LEU A 122 -9.83 9.00 9.60
C LEU A 122 -11.15 9.76 9.46
N SER A 123 -11.60 10.48 10.50
CA SER A 123 -12.89 11.18 10.50
C SER A 123 -13.00 12.24 9.39
N THR A 124 -11.89 12.92 9.10
CA THR A 124 -11.82 13.97 8.08
C THR A 124 -11.46 13.45 6.68
N LEU A 125 -11.16 12.16 6.55
CA LEU A 125 -10.75 11.58 5.27
C LEU A 125 -11.97 11.47 4.33
N PRO A 126 -11.86 11.88 3.04
CA PRO A 126 -12.92 11.68 2.06
C PRO A 126 -13.32 10.21 1.90
N ALA A 127 -14.58 9.94 1.59
CA ALA A 127 -15.11 8.59 1.41
C ALA A 127 -14.30 7.72 0.43
N ARG A 128 -13.86 8.32 -0.69
CA ARG A 128 -13.01 7.65 -1.69
C ARG A 128 -11.70 7.16 -1.09
N ASP A 129 -11.05 8.00 -0.27
CA ASP A 129 -9.77 7.68 0.35
C ASP A 129 -9.93 6.75 1.56
N LYS A 130 -11.08 6.78 2.28
CA LYS A 130 -11.42 5.77 3.30
C LYS A 130 -11.52 4.39 2.71
N ARG A 131 -12.23 4.26 1.57
CA ARG A 131 -12.40 2.98 0.86
C ARG A 131 -11.09 2.40 0.37
N ASN A 132 -10.14 3.25 0.01
CA ASN A 132 -8.90 2.88 -0.67
C ASN A 132 -8.06 1.85 0.11
N GLY A 133 -8.08 1.88 1.45
CA GLY A 133 -7.38 0.91 2.28
C GLY A 133 -8.10 -0.44 2.37
N PHE A 134 -9.42 -0.51 2.18
CA PHE A 134 -10.16 -1.76 2.34
C PHE A 134 -9.68 -2.87 1.42
N VAL A 135 -9.19 -2.51 0.24
CA VAL A 135 -8.68 -3.49 -0.73
C VAL A 135 -7.43 -4.22 -0.24
N GLU A 136 -6.57 -3.52 0.51
CA GLU A 136 -5.37 -4.14 1.07
C GLU A 136 -5.75 -5.20 2.12
N ALA A 137 -6.76 -4.93 2.93
CA ALA A 137 -7.30 -5.92 3.86
C ALA A 137 -7.90 -7.12 3.13
N VAL A 138 -8.67 -6.90 2.06
CA VAL A 138 -9.20 -7.98 1.21
C VAL A 138 -8.05 -8.77 0.59
N LYS A 139 -7.02 -8.11 0.07
CA LYS A 139 -5.83 -8.75 -0.50
C LYS A 139 -5.16 -9.68 0.51
N VAL A 140 -4.84 -9.18 1.70
CA VAL A 140 -4.17 -9.97 2.75
C VAL A 140 -5.06 -11.13 3.19
N ALA A 141 -6.37 -10.92 3.36
CA ALA A 141 -7.33 -11.97 3.71
C ALA A 141 -7.38 -13.07 2.64
N CYS A 142 -7.46 -12.70 1.36
CA CYS A 142 -7.46 -13.66 0.24
C CYS A 142 -6.21 -14.53 0.20
N ILE A 143 -5.06 -14.00 0.59
CA ILE A 143 -3.78 -14.71 0.50
C ILE A 143 -3.52 -15.58 1.73
N ARG A 144 -3.96 -15.16 2.94
CA ARG A 144 -3.46 -15.70 4.19
C ARG A 144 -4.49 -16.08 5.24
N ASP A 145 -5.72 -15.55 5.16
CA ASP A 145 -6.66 -15.70 6.29
C ASP A 145 -8.12 -15.73 5.82
N GLU A 146 -8.64 -16.94 5.59
CA GLU A 146 -10.03 -17.15 5.21
C GLU A 146 -11.02 -16.63 6.28
N ASN A 147 -10.66 -16.72 7.57
CA ASN A 147 -11.53 -16.23 8.63
C ASN A 147 -11.64 -14.71 8.58
N PHE A 148 -10.53 -14.02 8.31
CA PHE A 148 -10.54 -12.57 8.13
C PHE A 148 -11.35 -12.17 6.89
N PHE A 149 -11.25 -12.93 5.79
CA PHE A 149 -12.09 -12.71 4.61
C PHE A 149 -13.60 -12.82 4.97
N GLY A 150 -13.99 -13.86 5.71
CA GLY A 150 -15.36 -14.03 6.20
C GLY A 150 -15.84 -12.86 7.08
N GLN A 151 -14.98 -12.36 7.96
CA GLN A 151 -15.29 -11.17 8.78
C GLN A 151 -15.51 -9.91 7.92
N ILE A 152 -14.71 -9.71 6.86
CA ILE A 152 -14.89 -8.59 5.93
C ILE A 152 -16.20 -8.77 5.14
N GLU A 153 -16.56 -9.99 4.73
CA GLU A 153 -17.85 -10.27 4.08
C GLU A 153 -19.04 -9.96 4.98
N GLU A 154 -18.97 -10.33 6.26
CA GLU A 154 -20.00 -10.03 7.26
C GLU A 154 -20.14 -8.51 7.50
N ASP A 155 -19.01 -7.82 7.60
CA ASP A 155 -18.96 -6.38 7.84
C ASP A 155 -19.13 -5.52 6.56
N ALA A 156 -19.29 -6.11 5.37
CA ALA A 156 -19.17 -5.39 4.11
C ALA A 156 -20.12 -4.20 3.97
N ASP A 157 -21.37 -4.31 4.44
CA ASP A 157 -22.33 -3.22 4.38
C ASP A 157 -22.00 -2.10 5.38
N ALA A 158 -21.55 -2.45 6.58
CA ALA A 158 -21.05 -1.49 7.57
C ALA A 158 -19.77 -0.75 7.07
N LEU A 159 -18.87 -1.47 6.41
CA LEU A 159 -17.68 -0.91 5.78
C LEU A 159 -18.03 0.02 4.62
N ALA A 160 -19.00 -0.36 3.77
CA ALA A 160 -19.47 0.48 2.66
C ALA A 160 -20.04 1.82 3.15
N HIS A 161 -20.62 1.84 4.39
CA HIS A 161 -21.12 3.04 5.06
C HIS A 161 -20.09 3.70 5.99
N PHE A 162 -18.85 3.18 6.02
CA PHE A 162 -17.74 3.72 6.83
C PHE A 162 -18.03 3.72 8.34
N GLU A 163 -18.72 2.71 8.84
CA GLU A 163 -18.98 2.56 10.27
C GLU A 163 -17.66 2.35 11.03
N ALA A 164 -17.45 3.20 12.05
CA ALA A 164 -16.17 3.28 12.75
C ALA A 164 -15.73 1.94 13.35
N ALA A 165 -16.65 1.18 13.94
CA ALA A 165 -16.31 -0.11 14.57
C ALA A 165 -15.87 -1.16 13.54
N ALA A 166 -16.52 -1.22 12.38
CA ALA A 166 -16.14 -2.14 11.28
C ALA A 166 -14.78 -1.75 10.70
N MET A 167 -14.55 -0.45 10.45
CA MET A 167 -13.26 0.06 9.97
C MET A 167 -12.12 -0.24 10.96
N GLN A 168 -12.34 -0.07 12.26
CA GLN A 168 -11.34 -0.37 13.28
C GLN A 168 -10.97 -1.85 13.31
N ARG A 169 -11.95 -2.76 13.24
CA ARG A 169 -11.70 -4.21 13.16
C ARG A 169 -10.86 -4.56 11.93
N LEU A 170 -11.26 -4.04 10.77
CA LEU A 170 -10.56 -4.28 9.51
C LEU A 170 -9.10 -3.80 9.58
N ILE A 171 -8.88 -2.53 9.97
CA ILE A 171 -7.55 -1.93 10.03
C ILE A 171 -6.67 -2.67 11.05
N TYR A 172 -7.20 -2.95 12.24
CA TYR A 172 -6.44 -3.65 13.28
C TYR A 172 -5.96 -5.02 12.79
N ARG A 173 -6.88 -5.83 12.24
CA ARG A 173 -6.53 -7.19 11.78
C ARG A 173 -5.57 -7.16 10.59
N CYS A 174 -5.78 -6.27 9.62
CA CYS A 174 -4.87 -6.12 8.49
C CYS A 174 -3.46 -5.73 8.94
N ALA A 175 -3.33 -4.70 9.78
CA ALA A 175 -2.05 -4.26 10.34
C ALA A 175 -1.35 -5.36 11.15
N GLU A 176 -2.11 -6.12 11.96
CA GLU A 176 -1.58 -7.26 12.73
C GLU A 176 -1.00 -8.34 11.82
N LEU A 177 -1.74 -8.73 10.77
CA LEU A 177 -1.28 -9.73 9.79
C LEU A 177 -0.03 -9.25 9.04
N HIS A 178 0.02 -7.97 8.67
CA HIS A 178 1.17 -7.37 8.01
C HIS A 178 2.40 -7.36 8.93
N MET A 179 2.27 -6.90 10.17
CA MET A 179 3.36 -6.90 11.16
C MET A 179 3.86 -8.31 11.46
N ASN A 180 2.94 -9.28 11.61
CA ASN A 180 3.30 -10.68 11.82
C ASN A 180 4.06 -11.25 10.63
N HIS A 181 3.67 -10.87 9.39
CA HIS A 181 4.42 -11.26 8.20
C HIS A 181 5.85 -10.74 8.25
N ILE A 182 6.05 -9.43 8.49
CA ILE A 182 7.39 -8.82 8.61
C ILE A 182 8.22 -9.48 9.71
N ALA A 183 7.61 -9.74 10.87
CA ALA A 183 8.33 -10.27 12.04
C ALA A 183 8.67 -11.76 11.94
N SER A 184 7.86 -12.57 11.23
CA SER A 184 7.95 -14.03 11.28
C SER A 184 8.26 -14.72 9.96
N SER A 185 8.23 -14.01 8.82
CA SER A 185 8.50 -14.62 7.50
C SER A 185 9.95 -15.04 7.29
N GLY A 186 10.88 -14.55 8.12
CA GLY A 186 12.32 -14.74 7.93
C GLY A 186 12.93 -13.83 6.84
N ASP A 187 12.11 -13.06 6.15
CA ASP A 187 12.51 -12.10 5.13
C ASP A 187 11.77 -10.76 5.31
N PRO A 188 12.09 -9.99 6.36
CA PRO A 188 11.40 -8.74 6.68
C PRO A 188 11.59 -7.65 5.62
N PHE A 189 12.57 -7.80 4.73
CA PHE A 189 12.89 -6.85 3.67
C PHE A 189 12.47 -7.35 2.28
N GLU A 190 11.70 -8.43 2.21
CA GLU A 190 11.19 -9.00 0.96
C GLU A 190 12.29 -9.21 -0.11
N MET A 191 13.48 -9.67 0.31
CA MET A 191 14.63 -9.94 -0.57
C MET A 191 14.50 -11.29 -1.29
N GLY A 192 13.67 -12.18 -0.76
CA GLY A 192 13.37 -13.47 -1.35
C GLY A 192 12.26 -13.41 -2.41
N SER A 193 11.91 -14.58 -2.96
CA SER A 193 10.84 -14.72 -3.95
C SER A 193 9.43 -14.61 -3.36
N ALA A 194 9.27 -14.83 -2.05
CA ALA A 194 7.97 -14.85 -1.39
C ALA A 194 7.45 -13.43 -1.15
N ARG A 195 6.71 -12.89 -2.11
CA ARG A 195 6.01 -11.60 -2.00
C ARG A 195 4.50 -11.78 -2.09
N PRO A 196 3.87 -12.51 -1.17
CA PRO A 196 2.43 -12.78 -1.25
C PRO A 196 1.58 -11.51 -1.20
N LEU A 197 2.15 -10.39 -0.73
CA LEU A 197 1.45 -9.11 -0.63
C LEU A 197 1.29 -8.36 -1.96
N ASP A 198 1.84 -8.89 -3.07
CA ASP A 198 1.77 -8.26 -4.39
C ASP A 198 0.61 -8.77 -5.27
N PHE A 199 -0.34 -9.54 -4.70
CA PHE A 199 -1.56 -9.99 -5.39
C PHE A 199 -2.33 -8.81 -5.99
N GLY A 200 -2.65 -8.87 -7.29
CA GLY A 200 -3.31 -7.79 -8.02
C GLY A 200 -2.41 -6.61 -8.42
N HIS A 201 -1.13 -6.59 -8.03
CA HIS A 201 -0.31 -5.38 -8.13
C HIS A 201 0.34 -5.16 -9.49
N TRP A 202 0.63 -6.20 -10.28
CA TRP A 202 1.24 -6.03 -11.59
C TRP A 202 0.38 -5.17 -12.53
N ALA A 203 -0.93 -5.43 -12.56
CA ALA A 203 -1.88 -4.64 -13.34
C ALA A 203 -2.16 -3.28 -12.67
N ALA A 204 -2.26 -3.26 -11.33
CA ALA A 204 -2.57 -2.05 -10.59
C ALA A 204 -1.53 -0.94 -10.80
N HIS A 205 -0.24 -1.24 -10.67
CA HIS A 205 0.82 -0.25 -10.86
C HIS A 205 0.80 0.32 -12.29
N LYS A 206 0.55 -0.55 -13.28
CA LYS A 206 0.45 -0.08 -14.68
C LYS A 206 -0.79 0.77 -14.91
N LEU A 207 -1.94 0.40 -14.33
CA LEU A 207 -3.17 1.19 -14.39
C LEU A 207 -3.02 2.56 -13.72
N GLU A 208 -2.33 2.66 -12.59
CA GLU A 208 -2.01 3.95 -11.97
C GLU A 208 -1.24 4.85 -12.95
N GLN A 209 -0.26 4.31 -13.67
CA GLN A 209 0.53 5.06 -14.67
C GLN A 209 -0.31 5.46 -15.88
N ILE A 210 -1.01 4.51 -16.52
CA ILE A 210 -1.84 4.74 -17.72
C ILE A 210 -2.92 5.79 -17.43
N SER A 211 -3.52 5.74 -16.23
CA SER A 211 -4.55 6.70 -15.81
C SER A 211 -3.98 8.04 -15.33
N GLU A 212 -2.66 8.26 -15.39
CA GLU A 212 -1.97 9.44 -14.83
C GLU A 212 -2.37 9.69 -13.36
N TYR A 213 -2.45 8.62 -12.58
CA TYR A 213 -2.87 8.61 -11.16
C TYR A 213 -4.31 9.13 -10.91
N ARG A 214 -5.15 9.15 -11.93
CA ARG A 214 -6.59 9.42 -11.81
C ARG A 214 -7.29 8.30 -11.04
N LEU A 215 -6.90 7.04 -11.30
CA LEU A 215 -7.21 5.91 -10.43
C LEU A 215 -6.35 6.01 -9.17
N ARG A 216 -6.98 5.88 -8.01
CA ARG A 216 -6.28 5.74 -6.74
C ARG A 216 -5.69 4.35 -6.63
N HIS A 217 -4.63 4.19 -5.84
CA HIS A 217 -3.96 2.91 -5.65
C HIS A 217 -4.94 1.75 -5.35
N GLY A 218 -5.78 1.88 -4.33
CA GLY A 218 -6.72 0.81 -3.98
C GLY A 218 -7.79 0.54 -5.04
N GLU A 219 -8.19 1.53 -5.85
CA GLU A 219 -9.08 1.31 -6.99
C GLU A 219 -8.37 0.47 -8.06
N ALA A 220 -7.12 0.77 -8.36
CA ALA A 220 -6.31 0.01 -9.30
C ALA A 220 -6.05 -1.42 -8.79
N VAL A 221 -5.74 -1.59 -7.49
CA VAL A 221 -5.54 -2.91 -6.87
C VAL A 221 -6.82 -3.73 -6.89
N ALA A 222 -8.01 -3.14 -6.68
CA ALA A 222 -9.28 -3.85 -6.77
C ALA A 222 -9.52 -4.42 -8.18
N ILE A 223 -9.18 -3.64 -9.23
CA ILE A 223 -9.22 -4.11 -10.63
C ILE A 223 -8.21 -5.24 -10.84
N GLY A 224 -6.98 -5.09 -10.36
CA GLY A 224 -5.94 -6.10 -10.49
C GLY A 224 -6.29 -7.41 -9.79
N ILE A 225 -6.85 -7.35 -8.57
CA ILE A 225 -7.35 -8.55 -7.85
C ILE A 225 -8.46 -9.23 -8.65
N ALA A 226 -9.39 -8.47 -9.23
CA ALA A 226 -10.46 -9.04 -10.06
C ALA A 226 -9.88 -9.75 -11.29
N LEU A 227 -8.90 -9.16 -11.98
CA LEU A 227 -8.20 -9.77 -13.12
C LEU A 227 -7.50 -11.08 -12.71
N ASP A 228 -6.73 -11.06 -11.63
CA ASP A 228 -6.00 -12.23 -11.15
C ASP A 228 -6.94 -13.35 -10.70
N CYS A 229 -8.09 -13.03 -10.07
CA CYS A 229 -9.12 -14.01 -9.71
C CYS A 229 -9.78 -14.64 -10.95
N ILE A 230 -10.12 -13.84 -11.96
CA ILE A 230 -10.70 -14.33 -13.22
C ILE A 230 -9.68 -15.21 -13.94
N TYR A 231 -8.44 -14.77 -14.07
CA TYR A 231 -7.36 -15.55 -14.65
C TYR A 231 -7.16 -16.89 -13.90
N ALA A 232 -7.07 -16.85 -12.57
CA ALA A 232 -6.90 -18.06 -11.76
C ALA A 232 -8.08 -19.05 -11.92
N ARG A 233 -9.31 -18.53 -12.03
CA ARG A 233 -10.49 -19.37 -12.35
C ARG A 233 -10.37 -19.99 -13.74
N ASP A 234 -10.00 -19.23 -14.77
CA ASP A 234 -9.91 -19.71 -16.15
C ASP A 234 -8.72 -20.66 -16.39
N MET A 235 -7.74 -20.60 -15.49
CA MET A 235 -6.65 -21.58 -15.39
C MET A 235 -6.98 -22.77 -14.48
N GLU A 236 -8.20 -22.86 -13.94
CA GLU A 236 -8.65 -23.91 -13.02
C GLU A 236 -7.85 -23.99 -11.70
N PHE A 237 -7.17 -22.90 -11.30
CA PHE A 237 -6.47 -22.79 -10.02
C PHE A 237 -7.43 -22.41 -8.89
N LEU A 238 -8.39 -21.51 -9.16
CA LEU A 238 -9.37 -21.00 -8.21
C LEU A 238 -10.77 -21.49 -8.58
N SER A 239 -11.56 -21.89 -7.57
CA SER A 239 -12.96 -22.27 -7.80
C SER A 239 -13.79 -21.07 -8.30
N ALA A 240 -14.78 -21.32 -9.17
CA ALA A 240 -15.71 -20.28 -9.60
C ALA A 240 -16.45 -19.63 -8.41
N THR A 241 -16.76 -20.42 -7.38
CA THR A 241 -17.41 -19.93 -6.17
C THR A 241 -16.56 -18.92 -5.42
N ASP A 242 -15.26 -19.19 -5.21
CA ASP A 242 -14.37 -18.27 -4.51
C ASP A 242 -14.08 -17.02 -5.34
N CYS A 243 -13.88 -17.17 -6.65
CA CYS A 243 -13.76 -16.03 -7.56
C CYS A 243 -14.97 -15.11 -7.45
N ASP A 244 -16.19 -15.65 -7.52
CA ASP A 244 -17.42 -14.88 -7.41
C ASP A 244 -17.60 -14.22 -6.03
N ARG A 245 -17.16 -14.87 -4.94
CA ARG A 245 -17.19 -14.28 -3.59
C ARG A 245 -16.30 -13.06 -3.51
N ILE A 246 -15.05 -13.16 -4.00
CA ILE A 246 -14.08 -12.05 -3.97
C ILE A 246 -14.59 -10.88 -4.79
N ILE A 247 -15.05 -11.13 -6.03
CA ILE A 247 -15.58 -10.08 -6.91
C ILE A 247 -16.80 -9.40 -6.28
N ARG A 248 -17.74 -10.17 -5.71
CA ARG A 248 -18.92 -9.62 -5.03
C ARG A 248 -18.55 -8.82 -3.79
N LEU A 249 -17.57 -9.27 -3.00
CA LEU A 249 -17.10 -8.53 -1.83
C LEU A 249 -16.54 -7.16 -2.24
N LEU A 250 -15.63 -7.12 -3.21
CA LEU A 250 -15.06 -5.87 -3.70
C LEU A 250 -16.15 -4.91 -4.23
N ALA A 251 -17.13 -5.43 -4.97
CA ALA A 251 -18.26 -4.64 -5.47
C ALA A 251 -19.15 -4.11 -4.32
N ARG A 252 -19.44 -4.93 -3.29
CA ARG A 252 -20.20 -4.52 -2.08
C ARG A 252 -19.47 -3.44 -1.30
N LEU A 253 -18.14 -3.48 -1.22
CA LEU A 253 -17.32 -2.44 -0.63
C LEU A 253 -17.33 -1.13 -1.44
N GLY A 254 -17.91 -1.15 -2.66
CA GLY A 254 -18.10 0.00 -3.53
C GLY A 254 -16.94 0.27 -4.48
N PHE A 255 -16.12 -0.73 -4.79
CA PHE A 255 -15.12 -0.64 -5.85
C PHE A 255 -15.74 -0.84 -7.23
N ASN A 256 -15.30 -0.03 -8.20
CA ASN A 256 -15.52 -0.32 -9.61
C ASN A 256 -14.39 -1.23 -10.09
N LEU A 257 -14.73 -2.42 -10.57
CA LEU A 257 -13.76 -3.43 -10.98
C LEU A 257 -13.41 -3.36 -12.47
N TRP A 258 -13.75 -2.25 -13.11
CA TRP A 258 -13.47 -1.99 -14.51
C TRP A 258 -12.99 -0.56 -14.73
N SER A 259 -12.01 -0.39 -15.64
CA SER A 259 -11.62 0.91 -16.19
C SER A 259 -11.37 0.80 -17.69
N ASN A 260 -11.75 1.82 -18.44
CA ASN A 260 -11.41 1.91 -19.87
C ASN A 260 -9.89 1.98 -20.12
N ASP A 261 -9.11 2.31 -19.08
CA ASP A 261 -7.64 2.29 -19.15
C ASP A 261 -7.09 0.90 -19.44
N LEU A 262 -7.84 -0.18 -19.11
CA LEU A 262 -7.49 -1.55 -19.49
C LEU A 262 -7.43 -1.77 -21.01
N LEU A 263 -8.20 -1.01 -21.77
CA LEU A 263 -8.28 -1.11 -23.23
C LEU A 263 -7.27 -0.20 -23.95
N HIS A 264 -6.40 0.50 -23.20
CA HIS A 264 -5.39 1.35 -23.81
C HIS A 264 -4.37 0.50 -24.55
N THR A 265 -4.12 0.85 -25.84
CA THR A 265 -3.20 0.14 -26.72
C THR A 265 -2.01 1.01 -27.09
N ASP A 266 -0.86 0.38 -27.29
CA ASP A 266 0.32 0.99 -27.90
C ASP A 266 0.16 1.21 -29.41
N THR A 267 1.21 1.68 -30.07
CA THR A 267 1.25 1.91 -31.53
C THR A 267 1.11 0.63 -32.34
N ASP A 268 1.41 -0.54 -31.76
CA ASP A 268 1.33 -1.86 -32.40
C ASP A 268 -0.02 -2.54 -32.10
N GLY A 269 -0.92 -1.88 -31.36
CA GLY A 269 -2.24 -2.38 -31.00
C GLY A 269 -2.24 -3.37 -29.84
N LYS A 270 -1.14 -3.48 -29.09
CA LYS A 270 -1.06 -4.32 -27.87
C LYS A 270 -1.60 -3.57 -26.67
N LEU A 271 -2.27 -4.28 -25.78
CA LEU A 271 -2.75 -3.71 -24.52
C LEU A 271 -1.58 -3.28 -23.63
N VAL A 272 -1.50 -1.99 -23.31
CA VAL A 272 -0.39 -1.41 -22.51
C VAL A 272 -0.36 -1.97 -21.12
N VAL A 273 -1.51 -2.38 -20.54
CA VAL A 273 -1.56 -2.99 -19.21
C VAL A 273 -0.67 -4.24 -19.11
N ILE A 274 -0.48 -4.98 -20.20
CA ILE A 274 0.36 -6.20 -20.24
C ILE A 274 1.86 -5.88 -20.01
N GLU A 275 2.32 -4.68 -20.37
CA GLU A 275 3.69 -4.25 -20.05
C GLU A 275 3.95 -4.26 -18.54
N GLY A 276 2.90 -4.14 -17.73
CA GLY A 276 2.99 -4.24 -16.28
C GLY A 276 3.60 -5.55 -15.80
N LEU A 277 3.44 -6.66 -16.52
CA LEU A 277 4.10 -7.94 -16.19
C LEU A 277 5.62 -7.84 -16.33
N GLU A 278 6.11 -7.18 -17.38
CA GLU A 278 7.55 -7.01 -17.61
C GLU A 278 8.16 -6.03 -16.61
N GLU A 279 7.50 -4.89 -16.34
CA GLU A 279 7.93 -3.94 -15.32
C GLU A 279 7.96 -4.59 -13.93
N PHE A 280 6.98 -5.45 -13.66
CA PHE A 280 6.90 -6.19 -12.40
C PHE A 280 8.04 -7.22 -12.27
N ARG A 281 8.38 -7.94 -13.37
CA ARG A 281 9.52 -8.83 -13.44
C ARG A 281 10.84 -8.11 -13.14
N GLU A 282 11.06 -6.92 -13.73
CA GLU A 282 12.25 -6.10 -13.45
C GLU A 282 12.33 -5.69 -11.98
N HIS A 283 11.19 -5.27 -11.42
CA HIS A 283 11.10 -4.85 -10.03
C HIS A 283 11.43 -5.99 -9.05
N LEU A 284 11.10 -7.23 -9.42
CA LEU A 284 11.32 -8.43 -8.60
C LEU A 284 12.70 -9.08 -8.78
N GLY A 285 13.62 -8.44 -9.50
CA GLY A 285 14.97 -8.96 -9.66
C GLY A 285 15.16 -9.92 -10.85
N GLY A 286 14.27 -9.84 -11.85
CA GLY A 286 14.43 -10.49 -13.15
C GLY A 286 13.66 -11.79 -13.35
N CYS A 287 13.06 -12.36 -12.30
CA CYS A 287 12.12 -13.49 -12.41
C CYS A 287 10.69 -12.99 -12.20
N LEU A 288 9.80 -13.24 -13.16
CA LEU A 288 8.38 -12.96 -12.98
C LEU A 288 7.85 -13.82 -11.83
N THR A 289 7.21 -13.19 -10.86
CA THR A 289 6.59 -13.89 -9.73
C THR A 289 5.25 -13.24 -9.45
N ILE A 290 4.17 -13.92 -9.84
CA ILE A 290 2.79 -13.45 -9.67
C ILE A 290 2.11 -14.29 -8.60
N THR A 291 1.54 -13.63 -7.61
CA THR A 291 0.71 -14.29 -6.60
C THR A 291 -0.69 -14.53 -7.17
N LEU A 292 -1.14 -15.78 -7.13
CA LEU A 292 -2.51 -16.20 -7.46
C LEU A 292 -3.11 -16.94 -6.27
N LEU A 293 -4.38 -17.34 -6.38
CA LEU A 293 -5.10 -18.06 -5.32
C LEU A 293 -5.42 -19.50 -5.72
N LYS A 294 -5.25 -20.43 -4.77
CA LYS A 294 -5.83 -21.79 -4.82
C LYS A 294 -7.22 -21.82 -4.20
N SER A 295 -7.41 -21.08 -3.13
CA SER A 295 -8.67 -20.82 -2.43
C SER A 295 -8.54 -19.51 -1.66
N ILE A 296 -9.63 -18.99 -1.13
CA ILE A 296 -9.58 -17.88 -0.19
C ILE A 296 -8.73 -18.28 1.01
N GLY A 297 -7.80 -17.43 1.42
CA GLY A 297 -6.83 -17.67 2.49
C GLY A 297 -5.58 -18.45 2.05
N GLN A 298 -5.46 -18.84 0.77
CA GLN A 298 -4.33 -19.63 0.29
C GLN A 298 -3.77 -19.11 -1.04
N GLY A 299 -2.78 -18.23 -0.97
CA GLY A 299 -2.00 -17.76 -2.10
C GLY A 299 -0.91 -18.75 -2.53
N PHE A 300 -0.51 -18.69 -3.80
CA PHE A 300 0.66 -19.38 -4.35
C PHE A 300 1.28 -18.54 -5.47
N GLU A 301 2.50 -18.84 -5.86
CA GLU A 301 3.23 -18.09 -6.87
C GLU A 301 3.30 -18.84 -8.20
N VAL A 302 3.23 -18.09 -9.31
CA VAL A 302 3.52 -18.56 -10.66
C VAL A 302 4.59 -17.70 -11.30
N ASN A 303 5.42 -18.31 -12.15
CA ASN A 303 6.51 -17.61 -12.83
C ASN A 303 6.22 -17.36 -14.31
N GLU A 304 5.08 -17.78 -14.78
CA GLU A 304 4.60 -17.59 -16.14
C GLU A 304 3.11 -17.30 -16.15
N MET A 305 2.67 -16.43 -17.08
CA MET A 305 1.27 -16.12 -17.33
C MET A 305 0.91 -16.51 -18.77
N ASN A 306 -0.23 -17.20 -18.93
CA ASN A 306 -0.78 -17.52 -20.24
C ASN A 306 -1.43 -16.27 -20.84
N LEU A 307 -0.67 -15.48 -21.61
CA LEU A 307 -1.15 -14.22 -22.17
C LEU A 307 -2.48 -14.32 -22.95
N PRO A 308 -2.73 -15.35 -23.81
CA PRO A 308 -4.04 -15.55 -24.43
C PRO A 308 -5.21 -15.69 -23.46
N LYS A 309 -4.96 -16.01 -22.19
CA LYS A 309 -5.98 -16.11 -21.15
C LYS A 309 -6.09 -14.83 -20.30
N VAL A 310 -5.09 -13.94 -20.38
CA VAL A 310 -5.11 -12.64 -19.72
C VAL A 310 -5.86 -11.62 -20.59
N LEU A 311 -5.83 -11.79 -21.90
CA LEU A 311 -6.50 -10.98 -22.92
C LEU A 311 -7.95 -11.40 -23.13
#